data_ab9ba09f534946fd4d6e3cd2ff4c971b
#
_entry.id   ab9ba09f534946fd4d6e3cd2ff4c971b
#
_cell.length_a   1.000
_cell.length_b   1.000
_cell.length_c   1.000
_cell.angle_alpha   90.00
_cell.angle_beta   90.00
_cell.angle_gamma   90.00
#
_symmetry.space_group_name_H-M   'P 1'
#
loop_
_entity.id
_entity.type
_entity.pdbx_description
1 polymer ?
#
loop_
_entity_poly.entity_id
_entity_poly.type
_entity_poly.pdbx_seq_one_letter_code
_entity_poly.pdbx_strand_id
1 'polypeptide(L)'
;MPIPNDPNLIYFRKRIRILNALGPYLRENNCQPTSFYFDCFSICIDANIEPEEREFHGWWLEMELVNETFEYHYQFGVYNKAGNWVEKPIPKQYQHDVTKTLNQFYEKLSICLTEQLKFNLKPSSILAKTLVLSAA
;
A
#
# COMPACT_ATOMS: atom_id res chain seq x y z
N MET A 1 -2.35 -28.60 -1.43
CA MET A 1 -1.11 -28.24 -2.08
C MET A 1 -1.38 -27.70 -3.46
N PRO A 2 -0.94 -26.49 -3.80
CA PRO A 2 -1.16 -26.00 -5.15
C PRO A 2 -0.34 -26.82 -6.12
N ILE A 3 -0.96 -27.15 -7.24
CA ILE A 3 -0.29 -27.85 -8.32
C ILE A 3 0.72 -26.86 -8.94
N PRO A 4 1.98 -27.26 -9.20
CA PRO A 4 2.98 -26.32 -9.74
C PRO A 4 2.57 -25.60 -11.03
N ASN A 5 1.64 -26.17 -11.79
CA ASN A 5 1.16 -25.58 -13.04
C ASN A 5 -0.23 -24.94 -12.90
N ASP A 6 -0.67 -24.68 -11.68
CA ASP A 6 -1.95 -24.00 -11.46
C ASP A 6 -1.89 -22.60 -12.09
N PRO A 7 -2.80 -22.26 -13.04
CA PRO A 7 -2.82 -20.96 -13.65
C PRO A 7 -2.90 -19.82 -12.64
N ASN A 8 -3.67 -20.00 -11.56
CA ASN A 8 -3.78 -18.96 -10.53
C ASN A 8 -2.46 -18.69 -9.86
N LEU A 9 -1.66 -19.71 -9.60
CA LEU A 9 -0.35 -19.54 -8.99
C LEU A 9 0.62 -18.85 -9.95
N ILE A 10 0.57 -19.20 -11.23
CA ILE A 10 1.42 -18.58 -12.26
C ILE A 10 1.09 -17.10 -12.39
N TYR A 11 -0.20 -16.76 -12.47
CA TYR A 11 -0.64 -15.37 -12.55
C TYR A 11 -0.28 -14.59 -11.30
N PHE A 12 -0.40 -15.21 -10.13
CA PHE A 12 -0.04 -14.56 -8.87
C PHE A 12 1.44 -14.21 -8.85
N ARG A 13 2.31 -15.14 -9.20
CA ARG A 13 3.76 -14.90 -9.24
C ARG A 13 4.13 -13.79 -10.22
N LYS A 14 3.48 -13.78 -11.38
CA LYS A 14 3.69 -12.74 -12.37
C LYS A 14 3.28 -11.37 -11.83
N ARG A 15 2.13 -11.29 -11.17
CA ARG A 15 1.63 -10.05 -10.58
C ARG A 15 2.56 -9.56 -9.49
N ILE A 16 3.01 -10.44 -8.60
CA ILE A 16 3.97 -10.09 -7.54
C ILE A 16 5.23 -9.49 -8.15
N ARG A 17 5.78 -10.09 -9.17
CA ARG A 17 6.99 -9.60 -9.82
C ARG A 17 6.79 -8.20 -10.42
N ILE A 18 5.68 -8.00 -11.09
CA ILE A 18 5.37 -6.72 -11.73
C ILE A 18 5.14 -5.64 -10.66
N LEU A 19 4.36 -5.95 -9.65
CA LEU A 19 4.03 -4.97 -8.60
C LEU A 19 5.24 -4.66 -7.72
N ASN A 20 6.12 -5.63 -7.50
CA ASN A 20 7.33 -5.42 -6.72
C ASN A 20 8.29 -4.47 -7.43
N ALA A 21 8.23 -4.38 -8.75
CA ALA A 21 9.06 -3.47 -9.52
C ALA A 21 8.65 -1.99 -9.37
N LEU A 22 7.49 -1.72 -8.80
CA LEU A 22 7.03 -0.34 -8.59
C LEU A 22 7.77 0.37 -7.45
N GLY A 23 8.48 -0.38 -6.62
CA GLY A 23 9.23 0.16 -5.50
C GLY A 23 9.21 -0.78 -4.31
N PRO A 24 9.75 -0.36 -3.17
CA PRO A 24 9.91 -1.24 -2.01
C PRO A 24 8.67 -1.37 -1.13
N TYR A 25 7.49 -1.13 -1.66
CA TYR A 25 6.29 -1.02 -0.84
C TYR A 25 5.48 -2.31 -0.73
N LEU A 26 5.61 -3.24 -1.68
CA LEU A 26 4.85 -4.47 -1.66
C LEU A 26 5.29 -5.36 -0.50
N ARG A 27 4.31 -5.84 0.29
CA ARG A 27 4.56 -6.81 1.36
C ARG A 27 4.06 -8.17 0.89
N GLU A 28 4.95 -8.91 0.26
CA GLU A 28 4.62 -10.17 -0.38
C GLU A 28 3.95 -11.16 0.56
N ASN A 29 4.41 -11.23 1.81
CA ASN A 29 3.85 -12.14 2.81
C ASN A 29 2.40 -11.81 3.19
N ASN A 30 1.94 -10.60 2.89
CA ASN A 30 0.57 -10.17 3.16
C ASN A 30 -0.29 -10.20 1.91
N CYS A 31 0.21 -10.76 0.82
CA CYS A 31 -0.51 -10.83 -0.45
C CYS A 31 -1.13 -12.20 -0.66
N GLN A 32 -2.25 -12.22 -1.37
CA GLN A 32 -2.95 -13.42 -1.80
C GLN A 32 -3.24 -13.30 -3.30
N PRO A 33 -3.68 -14.37 -3.98
CA PRO A 33 -3.88 -14.31 -5.44
C PRO A 33 -4.76 -13.17 -5.93
N THR A 34 -5.72 -12.72 -5.13
CA THR A 34 -6.64 -11.64 -5.50
C THR A 34 -6.50 -10.40 -4.63
N SER A 35 -5.55 -10.36 -3.69
CA SER A 35 -5.37 -9.19 -2.83
C SER A 35 -3.90 -8.87 -2.64
N PHE A 36 -3.57 -7.59 -2.62
CA PHE A 36 -2.19 -7.13 -2.54
C PHE A 36 -2.09 -6.02 -1.51
N TYR A 37 -1.02 -6.05 -0.74
CA TYR A 37 -0.81 -5.14 0.37
C TYR A 37 0.53 -4.42 0.22
N PHE A 38 0.47 -3.09 0.39
CA PHE A 38 1.64 -2.21 0.30
C PHE A 38 1.68 -1.33 1.52
N ASP A 39 2.88 -0.96 1.96
CA ASP A 39 3.02 0.07 2.99
C ASP A 39 4.26 0.91 2.75
N CYS A 40 4.27 2.08 3.36
CA CYS A 40 5.36 3.04 3.19
C CYS A 40 5.65 3.72 4.52
N PHE A 41 6.92 3.71 4.90
CA PHE A 41 7.43 4.47 6.05
C PHE A 41 7.91 5.81 5.51
N SER A 42 6.96 6.73 5.32
CA SER A 42 7.22 7.97 4.58
C SER A 42 8.19 8.92 5.27
N ILE A 43 7.99 9.15 6.57
CA ILE A 43 8.76 10.15 7.32
C ILE A 43 9.18 9.57 8.65
N CYS A 44 10.49 9.60 8.91
CA CYS A 44 11.03 9.23 10.21
C CYS A 44 10.71 10.36 11.21
N ILE A 45 10.10 10.01 12.32
CA ILE A 45 9.65 11.00 13.31
C ILE A 45 10.86 11.66 13.99
N ASP A 46 11.89 10.87 14.33
CA ASP A 46 13.11 11.40 14.93
C ASP A 46 14.32 10.62 14.44
N ALA A 47 15.06 11.17 13.51
CA ALA A 47 16.23 10.52 12.94
C ALA A 47 17.47 10.56 13.85
N ASN A 48 17.39 11.29 14.96
CA ASN A 48 18.52 11.42 15.89
C ASN A 48 18.60 10.29 16.91
N ILE A 49 17.57 9.46 17.02
CA ILE A 49 17.57 8.32 17.93
C ILE A 49 18.07 7.07 17.20
N GLU A 50 18.35 6.01 17.98
CA GLU A 50 18.84 4.76 17.43
C GLU A 50 17.86 4.19 16.39
N PRO A 51 18.35 3.61 15.28
CA PRO A 51 17.46 3.09 14.23
C PRO A 51 16.37 2.16 14.74
N GLU A 52 16.66 1.29 15.70
CA GLU A 52 15.68 0.35 16.24
C GLU A 52 14.62 0.99 17.11
N GLU A 53 14.82 2.26 17.51
CA GLU A 53 13.85 3.00 18.31
C GLU A 53 13.02 3.97 17.46
N ARG A 54 13.30 4.05 16.16
CA ARG A 54 12.64 5.02 15.29
C ARG A 54 11.21 4.63 14.97
N GLU A 55 10.37 5.66 14.86
CA GLU A 55 9.00 5.52 14.42
C GLU A 55 8.79 6.34 13.15
N PHE A 56 7.76 5.99 12.37
CA PHE A 56 7.53 6.61 11.07
C PHE A 56 6.08 6.97 10.88
N HIS A 57 5.83 8.17 10.37
CA HIS A 57 4.55 8.48 9.76
C HIS A 57 4.50 7.81 8.39
N GLY A 58 3.39 7.20 8.07
CA GLY A 58 3.28 6.51 6.81
C GLY A 58 1.85 6.13 6.47
N TRP A 59 1.74 5.17 5.55
CA TRP A 59 0.46 4.68 5.08
C TRP A 59 0.58 3.21 4.69
N TRP A 60 -0.57 2.56 4.64
CA TRP A 60 -0.68 1.30 3.94
C TRP A 60 -1.82 1.39 2.93
N LEU A 61 -1.73 0.60 1.89
CA LEU A 61 -2.75 0.48 0.86
C LEU A 61 -2.98 -0.99 0.56
N GLU A 62 -4.24 -1.38 0.55
CA GLU A 62 -4.64 -2.73 0.19
C GLU A 62 -5.57 -2.66 -1.00
N MET A 63 -5.41 -3.58 -1.95
CA MET A 63 -6.33 -3.68 -3.07
C MET A 63 -6.78 -5.12 -3.23
N GLU A 64 -8.05 -5.29 -3.59
CA GLU A 64 -8.66 -6.59 -3.78
C GLU A 64 -9.35 -6.65 -5.13
N LEU A 65 -9.18 -7.77 -5.83
CA LEU A 65 -9.81 -7.98 -7.12
C LEU A 65 -11.26 -8.36 -6.93
N VAL A 66 -12.16 -7.50 -7.43
CA VAL A 66 -13.60 -7.73 -7.42
C VAL A 66 -14.07 -7.69 -8.87
N ASN A 67 -14.44 -8.84 -9.41
CA ASN A 67 -14.69 -9.03 -10.82
C ASN A 67 -13.40 -8.71 -11.60
N GLU A 68 -13.38 -7.72 -12.46
CA GLU A 68 -12.21 -7.37 -13.24
C GLU A 68 -11.60 -6.03 -12.80
N THR A 69 -11.93 -5.58 -11.60
CA THR A 69 -11.48 -4.30 -11.08
C THR A 69 -10.85 -4.49 -9.73
N PHE A 70 -9.68 -3.89 -9.52
CA PHE A 70 -9.09 -3.82 -8.18
C PHE A 70 -9.74 -2.68 -7.42
N GLU A 71 -10.26 -2.98 -6.23
CA GLU A 71 -10.79 -1.97 -5.32
C GLU A 71 -9.77 -1.74 -4.22
N TYR A 72 -9.36 -0.50 -4.04
CA TYR A 72 -8.33 -0.17 -3.06
C TYR A 72 -8.88 0.66 -1.91
N HIS A 73 -8.21 0.53 -0.77
CA HIS A 73 -8.38 1.43 0.36
C HIS A 73 -7.03 1.61 1.06
N TYR A 74 -6.91 2.68 1.82
CA TYR A 74 -5.67 3.01 2.50
C TYR A 74 -5.93 3.73 3.81
N GLN A 75 -4.92 3.79 4.65
CA GLN A 75 -4.97 4.56 5.89
C GLN A 75 -3.61 5.20 6.16
N PHE A 76 -3.65 6.32 6.86
CA PHE A 76 -2.46 6.99 7.36
C PHE A 76 -2.31 6.72 8.85
N GLY A 77 -1.08 6.68 9.33
CA GLY A 77 -0.81 6.46 10.73
C GLY A 77 0.67 6.40 11.03
N VAL A 78 1.01 5.67 12.08
CA VAL A 78 2.38 5.56 12.57
C VAL A 78 2.78 4.09 12.65
N TYR A 79 3.98 3.80 12.16
CA TYR A 79 4.66 2.55 12.46
C TYR A 79 5.54 2.80 13.67
N ASN A 80 5.23 2.15 14.79
CA ASN A 80 5.98 2.38 16.02
C ASN A 80 7.30 1.61 16.02
N LYS A 81 8.10 1.79 17.05
CA LYS A 81 9.42 1.15 17.13
C LYS A 81 9.40 -0.37 17.10
N ALA A 82 8.27 -0.98 17.48
CA ALA A 82 8.11 -2.43 17.40
C ALA A 82 7.70 -2.89 16.00
N GLY A 83 7.54 -1.95 15.05
CA GLY A 83 7.11 -2.27 13.69
C GLY A 83 5.60 -2.46 13.54
N ASN A 84 4.84 -2.13 14.57
CA ASN A 84 3.39 -2.28 14.54
C ASN A 84 2.72 -1.00 14.06
N TRP A 85 1.64 -1.19 13.32
CA TRP A 85 0.82 -0.09 12.84
C TRP A 85 -0.05 0.46 13.95
N VAL A 86 -0.10 1.79 14.06
CA VAL A 86 -1.01 2.48 14.97
C VAL A 86 -1.76 3.54 14.17
N GLU A 87 -3.09 3.45 14.16
CA GLU A 87 -3.91 4.44 13.49
C GLU A 87 -3.87 5.75 14.25
N LYS A 88 -3.27 6.76 13.63
CA LYS A 88 -3.16 8.11 14.19
C LYS A 88 -3.26 9.13 13.07
N PRO A 89 -3.87 10.29 13.33
CA PRO A 89 -3.84 11.37 12.34
C PRO A 89 -2.41 11.83 12.11
N ILE A 90 -2.10 12.19 10.88
CA ILE A 90 -0.79 12.74 10.55
C ILE A 90 -0.77 14.22 10.96
N PRO A 91 0.24 14.67 11.73
CA PRO A 91 0.35 16.08 12.05
C PRO A 91 0.37 16.94 10.80
N LYS A 92 -0.26 18.09 10.88
CA LYS A 92 -0.45 18.98 9.73
C LYS A 92 0.86 19.27 9.00
N GLN A 93 1.94 19.44 9.73
CA GLN A 93 3.25 19.76 9.16
C GLN A 93 3.81 18.65 8.26
N TYR A 94 3.34 17.39 8.42
CA TYR A 94 3.80 16.25 7.64
C TYR A 94 2.79 15.75 6.62
N GLN A 95 1.56 16.27 6.64
CA GLN A 95 0.50 15.77 5.77
C GLN A 95 0.86 15.86 4.30
N HIS A 96 1.44 16.97 3.88
CA HIS A 96 1.82 17.15 2.48
C HIS A 96 2.81 16.09 2.02
N ASP A 97 3.87 15.86 2.80
CA ASP A 97 4.93 14.93 2.42
C ASP A 97 4.46 13.49 2.42
N VAL A 98 3.67 13.09 3.43
CA VAL A 98 3.14 11.72 3.49
C VAL A 98 2.15 11.49 2.35
N THR A 99 1.25 12.43 2.11
CA THR A 99 0.28 12.34 1.02
C THR A 99 0.96 12.27 -0.34
N LYS A 100 2.05 13.01 -0.50
CA LYS A 100 2.81 13.01 -1.74
C LYS A 100 3.36 11.62 -2.07
N THR A 101 3.90 10.92 -1.07
CA THR A 101 4.42 9.57 -1.30
C THR A 101 3.31 8.61 -1.73
N LEU A 102 2.14 8.71 -1.13
CA LEU A 102 1.00 7.88 -1.52
C LEU A 102 0.52 8.21 -2.93
N ASN A 103 0.39 9.50 -3.27
CA ASN A 103 -0.04 9.89 -4.60
C ASN A 103 0.93 9.46 -5.68
N GLN A 104 2.22 9.55 -5.42
CA GLN A 104 3.24 9.08 -6.37
C GLN A 104 3.14 7.57 -6.58
N PHE A 105 2.95 6.82 -5.51
CA PHE A 105 2.76 5.39 -5.62
C PHE A 105 1.47 5.05 -6.36
N TYR A 106 0.38 5.73 -6.04
CA TYR A 106 -0.92 5.52 -6.69
C TYR A 106 -0.83 5.73 -8.21
N GLU A 107 -0.13 6.77 -8.65
CA GLU A 107 0.06 7.00 -10.08
C GLU A 107 0.79 5.84 -10.75
N LYS A 108 1.88 5.38 -10.15
CA LYS A 108 2.63 4.23 -10.67
C LYS A 108 1.78 2.98 -10.71
N LEU A 109 1.04 2.74 -9.64
CA LEU A 109 0.17 1.57 -9.52
C LEU A 109 -0.93 1.60 -10.58
N SER A 110 -1.58 2.74 -10.76
CA SER A 110 -2.66 2.91 -11.72
C SER A 110 -2.18 2.65 -13.15
N ILE A 111 -1.05 3.23 -13.51
CA ILE A 111 -0.47 3.02 -14.85
C ILE A 111 -0.11 1.53 -15.04
N CYS A 112 0.52 0.93 -14.05
CA CYS A 112 0.91 -0.47 -14.09
C CYS A 112 -0.30 -1.39 -14.30
N LEU A 113 -1.36 -1.17 -13.53
CA LEU A 113 -2.56 -2.00 -13.61
C LEU A 113 -3.25 -1.86 -14.96
N THR A 114 -3.40 -0.64 -15.46
CA THR A 114 -4.10 -0.43 -16.72
C THR A 114 -3.28 -0.84 -17.94
N GLU A 115 -1.98 -0.60 -17.93
CA GLU A 115 -1.14 -0.86 -19.10
C GLU A 115 -0.53 -2.26 -19.12
N GLN A 116 -0.08 -2.77 -17.99
CA GLN A 116 0.61 -4.06 -17.94
C GLN A 116 -0.31 -5.22 -17.58
N LEU A 117 -1.21 -5.04 -16.61
CA LEU A 117 -2.06 -6.11 -16.13
C LEU A 117 -3.48 -6.04 -16.68
N LYS A 118 -3.86 -4.94 -17.31
CA LYS A 118 -5.17 -4.75 -17.96
C LYS A 118 -6.33 -4.85 -16.96
N PHE A 119 -6.15 -4.28 -15.79
CA PHE A 119 -7.19 -4.15 -14.78
C PHE A 119 -7.51 -2.69 -14.53
N ASN A 120 -8.75 -2.41 -14.14
CA ASN A 120 -9.13 -1.10 -13.63
C ASN A 120 -8.81 -1.00 -12.14
N LEU A 121 -8.69 0.22 -11.65
CA LEU A 121 -8.43 0.50 -10.24
C LEU A 121 -9.42 1.57 -9.78
N LYS A 122 -10.15 1.30 -8.69
CA LYS A 122 -11.10 2.26 -8.14
C LYS A 122 -11.11 2.21 -6.61
N PRO A 123 -11.54 3.28 -5.93
CA PRO A 123 -11.68 3.24 -4.48
C PRO A 123 -12.75 2.24 -4.06
N SER A 124 -12.52 1.56 -2.95
CA SER A 124 -13.54 0.70 -2.35
C SER A 124 -14.59 1.54 -1.64
N SER A 125 -15.74 0.93 -1.33
CA SER A 125 -16.78 1.59 -0.55
C SER A 125 -16.31 1.92 0.87
N ILE A 126 -15.36 1.16 1.40
CA ILE A 126 -14.76 1.41 2.71
C ILE A 126 -13.98 2.72 2.67
N LEU A 127 -13.21 2.95 1.62
CA LEU A 127 -12.43 4.18 1.47
C LEU A 127 -13.34 5.42 1.43
N ALA A 128 -14.46 5.33 0.74
CA ALA A 128 -15.39 6.44 0.65
C ALA A 128 -15.90 6.88 2.01
N LYS A 129 -15.92 5.98 3.00
CA LYS A 129 -16.37 6.29 4.36
C LYS A 129 -15.22 6.75 5.25
N THR A 130 -14.01 6.28 4.99
CA THR A 130 -12.86 6.54 5.84
C THR A 130 -11.87 7.50 5.21
N LEU A 131 -12.23 8.07 4.09
CA LEU A 131 -11.37 9.04 3.46
C LEU A 131 -11.30 10.27 4.32
N VAL A 132 -10.66 10.11 5.37
CA VAL A 132 -10.29 11.22 6.17
C VAL A 132 -8.82 11.31 6.05
N LEU A 133 -8.40 11.75 4.97
CA LEU A 133 -7.27 12.56 5.10
C LEU A 133 -7.73 13.71 5.88
N SER A 134 -7.77 13.54 7.14
CA SER A 134 -8.07 14.61 7.97
C SER A 134 -7.33 15.77 7.50
N ALA A 135 -7.93 16.48 6.71
CA ALA A 135 -7.51 17.76 6.55
C ALA A 135 -7.55 18.54 7.77
N ALA A 136 -7.25 18.31 8.79
CA ALA A 136 -7.35 19.34 9.78
C ALA A 136 -6.52 20.50 9.45
#